data_167c0e9d308ed392955192a58644f3d3
#
_entry.id   167c0e9d308ed392955192a58644f3d3
#
_cell.length_a   1.000
_cell.length_b   1.000
_cell.length_c   1.000
_cell.angle_alpha   90.00
_cell.angle_beta   90.00
_cell.angle_gamma   90.00
#
_symmetry.space_group_name_H-M   'P 1'
#
loop_
_entity.id
_entity.type
_entity.pdbx_description
1 polymer ?
#
loop_
_entity_poly.entity_id
_entity_poly.type
_entity_poly.pdbx_seq_one_letter_code
_entity_poly.pdbx_strand_id
1 'polypeptide(L)'
;MLDLDEAWKFPTCYGVFAPWTLTTSLLELFGFALQWYLWACPAFSFLKRETLLTEGIGGKNPPIVISSNSNSFEGNYPDFIFVKDLKNLDKSKKYIICHKEFSKNQPKNVFPYFSSLKGFRKSNNTSDSLNFIEIDIKKITNTIIQTFSNSTVLVLSIDKCSRHDFLNAFRFLEDNEIKIPVVLKGNYRSSDFEQVAIDASIDLGSLLLEGMGNGVWIETEEFDDKINELSFLILQNTRTRIFKTDYISCPSCGRTKFDLQDTTALVKKYTNHLKGLKISVMGCIVNGPGEMADADYGYVGSGDGIISLYKGKELVKRNIPSKNAVDELIHLIKDNDDWVDPKN
;
A
#
# COMPACT_ATOMS: atom_id res chain seq x y z
N MET A 1 -33.83 -5.05 23.76
CA MET A 1 -34.66 -4.47 22.68
C MET A 1 -34.10 -3.10 22.46
N LEU A 2 -33.00 -3.03 21.65
CA LEU A 2 -32.29 -1.79 21.30
C LEU A 2 -32.96 -1.21 20.06
N ASP A 3 -33.33 0.03 20.18
CA ASP A 3 -34.09 0.80 19.20
C ASP A 3 -33.18 1.05 17.97
N LEU A 4 -33.57 0.54 16.79
CA LEU A 4 -32.82 0.57 15.54
C LEU A 4 -33.00 1.90 14.77
N ASP A 5 -33.71 2.88 15.31
CA ASP A 5 -34.06 4.13 14.60
C ASP A 5 -33.06 5.30 14.79
N GLU A 6 -31.99 5.14 15.59
CA GLU A 6 -30.99 6.20 15.75
C GLU A 6 -29.69 6.01 14.92
N ALA A 7 -29.57 4.94 14.15
CA ALA A 7 -28.33 4.59 13.47
C ALA A 7 -28.09 5.30 12.11
N TRP A 8 -29.02 6.11 11.59
CA TRP A 8 -28.96 6.66 10.24
C TRP A 8 -29.11 8.18 10.16
N LYS A 9 -28.37 8.93 10.97
CA LYS A 9 -28.17 10.37 10.72
C LYS A 9 -26.79 10.63 10.15
N PHE A 10 -26.54 10.13 8.94
CA PHE A 10 -25.44 10.64 8.11
C PHE A 10 -25.94 11.84 7.30
N PRO A 11 -25.21 12.97 7.26
CA PRO A 11 -25.51 14.04 6.33
C PRO A 11 -25.33 13.51 4.91
N THR A 12 -26.42 13.51 4.16
CA THR A 12 -26.44 13.19 2.74
C THR A 12 -25.65 14.24 1.97
N CYS A 13 -24.39 13.97 1.71
CA CYS A 13 -23.62 14.69 0.68
C CYS A 13 -24.02 14.13 -0.71
N TYR A 14 -25.11 14.65 -1.26
CA TYR A 14 -25.39 14.53 -2.69
C TYR A 14 -24.40 15.43 -3.45
N GLY A 15 -23.34 14.88 -3.98
CA GLY A 15 -22.37 15.53 -4.86
C GLY A 15 -22.22 14.74 -6.13
N VAL A 16 -23.00 15.12 -7.12
CA VAL A 16 -22.81 15.05 -8.57
C VAL A 16 -21.74 14.05 -9.07
N PHE A 17 -22.18 12.89 -9.54
CA PHE A 17 -21.43 12.05 -10.46
C PHE A 17 -21.37 12.75 -11.82
N ALA A 18 -20.24 13.31 -12.18
CA ALA A 18 -19.97 13.71 -13.56
C ALA A 18 -19.45 12.48 -14.34
N PRO A 19 -19.82 12.30 -15.62
CA PRO A 19 -19.33 11.18 -16.43
C PRO A 19 -17.85 11.38 -16.71
N TRP A 20 -17.03 10.47 -16.19
CA TRP A 20 -15.60 10.41 -16.41
C TRP A 20 -15.29 9.89 -17.80
N THR A 21 -14.48 10.62 -18.55
CA THR A 21 -13.92 10.13 -19.80
C THR A 21 -12.87 9.06 -19.52
N LEU A 22 -12.94 7.99 -20.28
CA LEU A 22 -12.33 6.66 -20.21
C LEU A 22 -10.78 6.59 -20.25
N THR A 23 -10.02 7.46 -19.60
CA THR A 23 -8.53 7.44 -19.66
C THR A 23 -7.79 7.38 -18.33
N THR A 24 -8.49 7.50 -17.19
CA THR A 24 -7.89 7.22 -15.88
C THR A 24 -8.05 5.75 -15.56
N SER A 25 -6.95 5.06 -15.22
CA SER A 25 -7.01 3.65 -14.85
C SER A 25 -7.96 3.48 -13.65
N LEU A 26 -8.77 2.42 -13.65
CA LEU A 26 -9.65 2.06 -12.53
C LEU A 26 -8.91 2.01 -11.18
N LEU A 27 -7.61 1.71 -11.19
CA LEU A 27 -6.71 1.74 -10.04
C LEU A 27 -6.54 3.14 -9.44
N GLU A 28 -6.49 4.19 -10.27
CA GLU A 28 -6.46 5.57 -9.77
C GLU A 28 -7.82 5.99 -9.21
N LEU A 29 -8.92 5.56 -9.82
CA LEU A 29 -10.28 5.81 -9.33
C LEU A 29 -10.54 5.13 -7.98
N PHE A 30 -10.06 3.91 -7.78
CA PHE A 30 -10.16 3.22 -6.49
C PHE A 30 -9.29 3.88 -5.42
N GLY A 31 -8.09 4.33 -5.79
CA GLY A 31 -7.22 5.14 -4.92
C GLY A 31 -7.92 6.41 -4.47
N PHE A 32 -8.61 7.12 -5.37
CA PHE A 32 -9.38 8.32 -5.06
C PHE A 32 -10.59 8.03 -4.15
N ALA A 33 -11.35 6.99 -4.41
CA ALA A 33 -12.51 6.63 -3.58
C ALA A 33 -12.10 6.22 -2.17
N LEU A 34 -11.03 5.43 -2.04
CA LEU A 34 -10.47 5.03 -0.75
C LEU A 34 -9.85 6.22 -0.01
N GLN A 35 -9.17 7.11 -0.72
CA GLN A 35 -8.57 8.33 -0.17
C GLN A 35 -9.63 9.32 0.31
N TRP A 36 -10.77 9.43 -0.40
CA TRP A 36 -11.93 10.22 0.00
C TRP A 36 -12.59 9.67 1.27
N TYR A 37 -12.74 8.35 1.35
CA TYR A 37 -13.30 7.68 2.53
C TYR A 37 -12.42 7.88 3.77
N LEU A 38 -11.12 7.84 3.60
CA LEU A 38 -10.15 8.08 4.68
C LEU A 38 -10.09 9.56 5.09
N TRP A 39 -10.29 10.47 4.14
CA TRP A 39 -10.28 11.91 4.41
C TRP A 39 -11.57 12.40 5.09
N ALA A 40 -12.71 11.82 4.77
CA ALA A 40 -14.00 12.15 5.37
C ALA A 40 -14.17 11.63 6.81
N CYS A 41 -13.27 10.76 7.30
CA CYS A 41 -13.35 10.16 8.63
C CYS A 41 -12.06 10.37 9.44
N PRO A 42 -11.82 11.57 10.01
CA PRO A 42 -10.60 11.85 10.80
C PRO A 42 -10.50 11.04 12.10
N ALA A 43 -11.52 10.24 12.44
CA ALA A 43 -11.57 9.43 13.67
C ALA A 43 -10.96 8.03 13.55
N PHE A 44 -10.52 7.60 12.37
CA PHE A 44 -9.81 6.33 12.24
C PHE A 44 -8.32 6.52 12.52
N SER A 45 -7.97 6.59 13.80
CA SER A 45 -6.63 6.21 14.22
C SER A 45 -6.55 4.69 14.08
N PHE A 46 -5.91 4.22 13.02
CA PHE A 46 -5.69 2.79 12.82
C PHE A 46 -4.80 2.28 13.95
N LEU A 47 -5.38 1.57 14.89
CA LEU A 47 -4.62 0.80 15.86
C LEU A 47 -4.01 -0.38 15.10
N LYS A 48 -2.79 -0.18 14.60
CA LYS A 48 -2.01 -1.27 14.04
C LYS A 48 -1.84 -2.35 15.11
N ARG A 49 -2.19 -3.59 14.77
CA ARG A 49 -1.98 -4.73 15.66
C ARG A 49 -0.52 -4.78 16.11
N GLU A 50 -0.29 -4.89 17.40
CA GLU A 50 1.06 -5.10 17.95
C GLU A 50 1.62 -6.44 17.53
N THR A 51 2.83 -6.44 16.98
CA THR A 51 3.53 -7.65 16.57
C THR A 51 5.00 -7.60 16.99
N LEU A 52 5.61 -8.76 17.15
CA LEU A 52 7.05 -8.89 17.32
C LEU A 52 7.77 -8.44 16.04
N LEU A 53 9.01 -8.04 16.19
CA LEU A 53 9.90 -7.76 15.06
C LEU A 53 10.69 -9.03 14.74
N THR A 54 10.48 -9.59 13.53
CA THR A 54 11.17 -10.80 13.04
C THR A 54 11.84 -10.50 11.71
N GLU A 55 13.17 -10.44 11.64
CA GLU A 55 13.96 -10.16 10.42
C GLU A 55 13.48 -8.92 9.63
N GLY A 56 13.05 -7.90 10.32
CA GLY A 56 12.52 -6.68 9.71
C GLY A 56 11.02 -6.69 9.44
N ILE A 57 10.30 -7.79 9.71
CA ILE A 57 8.86 -7.94 9.52
C ILE A 57 8.14 -7.72 10.85
N GLY A 58 7.10 -6.91 10.86
CA GLY A 58 6.34 -6.61 12.08
C GLY A 58 6.89 -5.46 12.92
N GLY A 59 6.49 -5.39 14.18
CA GLY A 59 6.76 -4.27 15.05
C GLY A 59 6.25 -2.95 14.49
N LYS A 60 7.06 -1.92 14.55
CA LYS A 60 6.76 -0.59 13.98
C LYS A 60 7.10 -0.48 12.49
N ASN A 61 7.70 -1.51 11.90
CA ASN A 61 8.08 -1.47 10.48
C ASN A 61 6.86 -1.45 9.57
N PRO A 62 6.97 -0.81 8.39
CA PRO A 62 5.91 -0.88 7.38
C PRO A 62 5.74 -2.32 6.88
N PRO A 63 4.55 -2.68 6.37
CA PRO A 63 4.31 -3.99 5.79
C PRO A 63 5.24 -4.28 4.62
N ILE A 64 5.67 -5.53 4.51
CA ILE A 64 6.55 -6.01 3.43
C ILE A 64 5.77 -6.40 2.18
N VAL A 65 6.47 -6.44 1.04
CA VAL A 65 5.99 -7.02 -0.22
C VAL A 65 6.75 -8.30 -0.51
N ILE A 66 6.01 -9.39 -0.75
CA ILE A 66 6.54 -10.66 -1.26
C ILE A 66 6.08 -10.82 -2.70
N SER A 67 7.01 -11.13 -3.62
CA SER A 67 6.72 -11.41 -5.02
C SER A 67 7.08 -12.85 -5.37
N SER A 68 6.26 -13.51 -6.18
CA SER A 68 6.59 -14.83 -6.77
C SER A 68 7.33 -14.71 -8.11
N ASN A 69 7.51 -13.50 -8.61
CA ASN A 69 8.30 -13.22 -9.82
C ASN A 69 9.78 -13.08 -9.45
N SER A 70 10.64 -13.78 -10.18
CA SER A 70 12.11 -13.68 -10.04
C SER A 70 12.76 -12.82 -11.10
N ASN A 71 12.01 -12.29 -12.06
CA ASN A 71 12.49 -11.50 -13.19
C ASN A 71 12.89 -10.07 -12.75
N SER A 72 13.33 -9.27 -13.69
CA SER A 72 13.65 -7.86 -13.44
C SER A 72 12.39 -7.08 -13.07
N PHE A 73 12.46 -6.31 -11.98
CA PHE A 73 11.40 -5.42 -11.57
C PHE A 73 11.65 -4.03 -12.12
N GLU A 74 10.67 -3.47 -12.80
CA GLU A 74 10.66 -2.04 -13.13
C GLU A 74 10.14 -1.28 -11.90
N GLY A 75 10.97 -0.44 -11.28
CA GLY A 75 10.58 0.39 -10.13
C GLY A 75 10.99 -0.17 -8.77
N ASN A 76 10.02 -0.42 -7.88
CA ASN A 76 10.33 -0.86 -6.51
C ASN A 76 10.57 -2.35 -6.43
N TYR A 77 11.68 -2.73 -5.77
CA TYR A 77 11.97 -4.13 -5.50
C TYR A 77 11.14 -4.67 -4.33
N PRO A 78 10.59 -5.91 -4.41
CA PRO A 78 9.96 -6.57 -3.29
C PRO A 78 10.98 -6.82 -2.18
N ASP A 79 10.48 -6.89 -0.93
CA ASP A 79 11.34 -7.16 0.21
C ASP A 79 11.80 -8.62 0.23
N PHE A 80 10.96 -9.52 -0.27
CA PHE A 80 11.26 -10.94 -0.44
C PHE A 80 10.79 -11.46 -1.78
N ILE A 81 11.54 -12.41 -2.34
CA ILE A 81 11.21 -13.06 -3.61
C ILE A 81 11.03 -14.56 -3.37
N PHE A 82 9.83 -15.08 -3.66
CA PHE A 82 9.60 -16.52 -3.63
C PHE A 82 10.17 -17.17 -4.90
N VAL A 83 11.05 -18.14 -4.74
CA VAL A 83 11.74 -18.84 -5.84
C VAL A 83 11.48 -20.34 -5.78
N LYS A 84 11.50 -20.97 -6.95
CA LYS A 84 11.36 -22.43 -7.08
C LYS A 84 12.69 -23.16 -6.94
N ASP A 85 13.78 -22.49 -7.30
CA ASP A 85 15.15 -23.03 -7.19
C ASP A 85 16.14 -21.92 -6.75
N LEU A 86 17.36 -22.33 -6.40
CA LEU A 86 18.40 -21.46 -5.85
C LEU A 86 19.47 -21.07 -6.87
N LYS A 87 19.21 -21.16 -8.16
CA LYS A 87 20.18 -20.81 -9.18
C LYS A 87 20.27 -19.29 -9.36
N ASN A 88 21.50 -18.79 -9.46
CA ASN A 88 21.79 -17.38 -9.78
C ASN A 88 21.15 -16.34 -8.83
N LEU A 89 21.14 -16.61 -7.52
CA LEU A 89 20.62 -15.69 -6.53
C LEU A 89 21.55 -14.48 -6.31
N ASP A 90 20.97 -13.31 -6.31
CA ASP A 90 21.65 -12.06 -5.91
C ASP A 90 21.77 -11.99 -4.37
N LYS A 91 23.00 -11.90 -3.86
CA LYS A 91 23.28 -11.87 -2.41
C LYS A 91 22.71 -10.65 -1.70
N SER A 92 22.34 -9.59 -2.41
CA SER A 92 21.75 -8.37 -1.84
C SER A 92 20.25 -8.49 -1.58
N LYS A 93 19.59 -9.51 -2.13
CA LYS A 93 18.14 -9.72 -2.06
C LYS A 93 17.79 -10.85 -1.09
N LYS A 94 16.56 -10.81 -0.54
CA LYS A 94 16.04 -11.86 0.35
C LYS A 94 15.12 -12.80 -0.42
N TYR A 95 15.29 -14.10 -0.21
CA TYR A 95 14.55 -15.12 -0.93
C TYR A 95 13.78 -16.04 0.01
N ILE A 96 12.65 -16.50 -0.48
CA ILE A 96 11.82 -17.51 0.16
C ILE A 96 11.79 -18.74 -0.74
N ILE A 97 11.99 -19.93 -0.18
CA ILE A 97 11.98 -21.19 -0.94
C ILE A 97 11.14 -22.24 -0.21
N CYS A 98 10.55 -23.18 -0.95
CA CYS A 98 9.87 -24.31 -0.35
C CYS A 98 10.81 -25.04 0.64
N HIS A 99 10.30 -25.37 1.84
CA HIS A 99 11.10 -26.01 2.88
C HIS A 99 11.76 -27.33 2.48
N LYS A 100 11.24 -28.02 1.46
CA LYS A 100 11.84 -29.25 0.91
C LYS A 100 13.15 -28.99 0.21
N GLU A 101 13.31 -27.82 -0.38
CA GLU A 101 14.52 -27.37 -1.07
C GLU A 101 15.46 -26.56 -0.16
N PHE A 102 15.01 -26.22 1.04
CA PHE A 102 15.80 -25.47 2.01
C PHE A 102 16.82 -26.38 2.72
N SER A 103 18.04 -25.86 2.88
CA SER A 103 19.11 -26.49 3.68
C SER A 103 19.75 -25.44 4.59
N LYS A 104 20.15 -25.84 5.80
CA LYS A 104 20.84 -24.94 6.76
C LYS A 104 22.19 -24.40 6.28
N ASN A 105 22.77 -25.02 5.26
CA ASN A 105 24.05 -24.58 4.64
C ASN A 105 23.86 -23.54 3.54
N GLN A 106 22.65 -23.03 3.34
CA GLN A 106 22.35 -22.01 2.33
C GLN A 106 22.77 -20.60 2.76
N PRO A 107 22.80 -19.63 1.81
CA PRO A 107 23.05 -18.24 2.13
C PRO A 107 22.07 -17.70 3.18
N LYS A 108 22.52 -16.81 4.07
CA LYS A 108 21.73 -16.24 5.16
C LYS A 108 20.49 -15.44 4.71
N ASN A 109 20.42 -15.09 3.42
CA ASN A 109 19.31 -14.36 2.82
C ASN A 109 18.25 -15.26 2.18
N VAL A 110 18.28 -16.58 2.43
CA VAL A 110 17.29 -17.56 1.95
C VAL A 110 16.55 -18.16 3.13
N PHE A 111 15.22 -18.16 3.07
CA PHE A 111 14.34 -18.56 4.18
C PHE A 111 13.33 -19.62 3.75
N PRO A 112 13.02 -20.62 4.61
CA PRO A 112 12.08 -21.67 4.27
C PRO A 112 10.63 -21.21 4.33
N TYR A 113 9.82 -21.70 3.40
CA TYR A 113 8.38 -21.58 3.38
C TYR A 113 7.72 -22.95 3.54
N PHE A 114 6.81 -23.03 4.47
CA PHE A 114 6.03 -24.22 4.78
C PHE A 114 4.58 -23.99 4.37
N SER A 115 4.09 -24.75 3.40
CA SER A 115 2.71 -24.69 2.92
C SER A 115 1.69 -25.26 3.92
N SER A 116 2.12 -25.69 5.09
CA SER A 116 1.25 -26.13 6.19
C SER A 116 1.98 -26.20 7.52
N LEU A 117 1.26 -25.99 8.60
CA LEU A 117 1.75 -26.17 9.96
C LEU A 117 2.24 -27.61 10.24
N LYS A 118 1.55 -28.61 9.66
CA LYS A 118 1.96 -30.02 9.78
C LYS A 118 3.32 -30.26 9.14
N GLY A 119 3.61 -29.63 8.01
CA GLY A 119 4.92 -29.67 7.35
C GLY A 119 6.00 -29.04 8.22
N PHE A 120 5.73 -27.87 8.82
CA PHE A 120 6.65 -27.20 9.73
C PHE A 120 7.01 -28.07 10.95
N ARG A 121 6.00 -28.63 11.66
CA ARG A 121 6.21 -29.47 12.86
C ARG A 121 7.03 -30.73 12.61
N LYS A 122 6.95 -31.29 11.40
CA LYS A 122 7.67 -32.52 11.02
C LYS A 122 9.04 -32.27 10.42
N SER A 123 9.36 -31.03 10.10
CA SER A 123 10.59 -30.68 9.40
C SER A 123 11.74 -30.42 10.37
N ASN A 124 12.90 -30.97 10.06
CA ASN A 124 14.17 -30.61 10.70
C ASN A 124 14.89 -29.46 9.95
N ASN A 125 14.35 -29.03 8.79
CA ASN A 125 14.89 -27.99 7.93
C ASN A 125 14.24 -26.63 8.21
N THR A 126 14.32 -26.16 9.46
CA THR A 126 13.89 -24.83 9.88
C THR A 126 15.06 -23.87 9.93
N SER A 127 14.81 -22.60 9.68
CA SER A 127 15.78 -21.52 9.88
C SER A 127 15.72 -21.01 11.34
N ASP A 128 16.86 -20.67 11.89
CA ASP A 128 16.94 -20.11 13.24
C ASP A 128 16.49 -18.64 13.27
N SER A 129 16.51 -17.94 12.11
CA SER A 129 16.20 -16.52 12.01
C SER A 129 14.79 -16.23 11.50
N LEU A 130 14.30 -16.93 10.45
CA LEU A 130 13.00 -16.64 9.85
C LEU A 130 12.41 -17.86 9.14
N ASN A 131 11.14 -18.14 9.44
CA ASN A 131 10.35 -19.21 8.82
C ASN A 131 8.98 -18.66 8.43
N PHE A 132 8.58 -18.85 7.18
CA PHE A 132 7.24 -18.53 6.72
C PHE A 132 6.36 -19.76 6.78
N ILE A 133 5.22 -19.67 7.49
CA ILE A 133 4.30 -20.79 7.68
C ILE A 133 2.91 -20.40 7.18
N GLU A 134 2.46 -21.05 6.12
CA GLU A 134 1.10 -20.86 5.63
C GLU A 134 0.11 -21.64 6.49
N ILE A 135 -0.95 -20.96 6.86
CA ILE A 135 -2.03 -21.50 7.67
C ILE A 135 -3.35 -21.19 6.98
N ASP A 136 -4.17 -22.21 6.83
CA ASP A 136 -5.57 -22.05 6.49
C ASP A 136 -6.26 -21.30 7.65
N ILE A 137 -6.79 -20.16 7.34
CA ILE A 137 -7.39 -19.24 8.31
C ILE A 137 -8.50 -19.91 9.13
N LYS A 138 -9.26 -20.84 8.53
CA LYS A 138 -10.33 -21.60 9.18
C LYS A 138 -9.82 -22.64 10.20
N LYS A 139 -8.51 -22.90 10.20
CA LYS A 139 -7.85 -23.86 11.09
C LYS A 139 -7.03 -23.21 12.19
N ILE A 140 -7.12 -21.88 12.32
CA ILE A 140 -6.51 -21.20 13.46
C ILE A 140 -7.24 -21.60 14.74
N THR A 141 -6.58 -22.39 15.60
CA THR A 141 -7.11 -22.91 16.84
C THR A 141 -6.06 -22.87 17.93
N ASN A 142 -6.47 -23.06 19.18
CA ASN A 142 -5.57 -23.09 20.35
C ASN A 142 -4.38 -24.07 20.22
N THR A 143 -4.48 -25.10 19.41
CA THR A 143 -3.39 -26.05 19.14
C THR A 143 -2.23 -25.43 18.39
N ILE A 144 -2.45 -24.30 17.74
CA ILE A 144 -1.46 -23.58 16.92
C ILE A 144 -0.53 -22.75 17.83
N ILE A 145 -1.05 -22.21 18.94
CA ILE A 145 -0.39 -21.23 19.82
C ILE A 145 0.95 -21.72 20.37
N GLN A 146 1.05 -22.98 20.73
CA GLN A 146 2.21 -23.56 21.42
C GLN A 146 3.42 -23.86 20.50
N THR A 147 3.30 -23.59 19.20
CA THR A 147 4.26 -24.09 18.21
C THR A 147 5.18 -23.01 17.65
N PHE A 148 4.90 -21.74 17.91
CA PHE A 148 5.59 -20.64 17.24
C PHE A 148 6.75 -20.08 18.09
N SER A 149 7.89 -19.87 17.40
CA SER A 149 9.03 -19.14 17.94
C SER A 149 9.05 -17.70 17.41
N ASN A 150 9.90 -16.85 17.98
CA ASN A 150 10.11 -15.48 17.53
C ASN A 150 10.69 -15.39 16.10
N SER A 151 11.14 -16.52 15.53
CA SER A 151 11.60 -16.64 14.14
C SER A 151 10.50 -17.05 13.17
N THR A 152 9.23 -16.85 13.52
CA THR A 152 8.07 -17.27 12.71
C THR A 152 7.31 -16.06 12.15
N VAL A 153 6.92 -16.15 10.89
CA VAL A 153 5.94 -15.28 10.24
C VAL A 153 4.81 -16.15 9.70
N LEU A 154 3.58 -15.80 10.05
CA LEU A 154 2.40 -16.48 9.52
C LEU A 154 2.06 -15.95 8.13
N VAL A 155 1.70 -16.83 7.22
CA VAL A 155 1.14 -16.49 5.93
C VAL A 155 -0.32 -16.94 5.93
N LEU A 156 -1.24 -15.97 5.94
CA LEU A 156 -2.67 -16.24 5.90
C LEU A 156 -3.18 -16.15 4.48
N SER A 157 -3.62 -17.28 3.93
CA SER A 157 -4.15 -17.36 2.56
C SER A 157 -5.62 -16.95 2.49
N ILE A 158 -5.95 -16.09 1.52
CA ILE A 158 -7.31 -15.54 1.28
C ILE A 158 -8.15 -16.45 0.36
N ASP A 159 -7.57 -17.54 -0.15
CA ASP A 159 -8.29 -18.40 -1.09
C ASP A 159 -9.60 -18.93 -0.47
N LYS A 160 -10.75 -18.52 -1.05
CA LYS A 160 -12.10 -18.91 -0.62
C LYS A 160 -12.47 -18.58 0.84
N CYS A 161 -11.85 -17.54 1.40
CA CYS A 161 -12.17 -17.06 2.74
C CYS A 161 -13.02 -15.79 2.65
N SER A 162 -13.98 -15.64 3.56
CA SER A 162 -14.73 -14.41 3.71
C SER A 162 -13.94 -13.42 4.57
N ARG A 163 -14.22 -12.12 4.44
CA ARG A 163 -13.69 -11.10 5.35
C ARG A 163 -13.95 -11.46 6.82
N HIS A 164 -15.09 -12.09 7.10
CA HIS A 164 -15.44 -12.55 8.45
C HIS A 164 -14.46 -13.61 9.00
N ASP A 165 -13.99 -14.53 8.16
CA ASP A 165 -13.01 -15.55 8.55
C ASP A 165 -11.69 -14.87 8.97
N PHE A 166 -11.28 -13.81 8.26
CA PHE A 166 -10.10 -13.01 8.63
C PHE A 166 -10.27 -12.29 9.95
N LEU A 167 -11.37 -11.59 10.12
CA LEU A 167 -11.64 -10.88 11.37
C LEU A 167 -11.62 -11.82 12.57
N ASN A 168 -12.22 -13.00 12.42
CA ASN A 168 -12.19 -14.02 13.48
C ASN A 168 -10.79 -14.54 13.76
N ALA A 169 -9.98 -14.76 12.71
CA ALA A 169 -8.59 -15.19 12.89
C ALA A 169 -7.75 -14.12 13.59
N PHE A 170 -7.87 -12.86 13.20
CA PHE A 170 -7.14 -11.78 13.87
C PHE A 170 -7.60 -11.56 15.30
N ARG A 171 -8.91 -11.60 15.59
CA ARG A 171 -9.43 -11.59 16.96
C ARG A 171 -8.86 -12.74 17.79
N PHE A 172 -8.83 -13.94 17.22
CA PHE A 172 -8.23 -15.08 17.88
C PHE A 172 -6.75 -14.85 18.22
N LEU A 173 -5.97 -14.25 17.30
CA LEU A 173 -4.57 -13.91 17.57
C LEU A 173 -4.43 -12.87 18.67
N GLU A 174 -5.32 -11.89 18.74
CA GLU A 174 -5.33 -10.84 19.75
C GLU A 174 -5.77 -11.36 21.11
N ASP A 175 -6.88 -12.09 21.18
CA ASP A 175 -7.43 -12.68 22.43
C ASP A 175 -6.46 -13.65 23.11
N ASN A 176 -5.57 -14.25 22.33
CA ASN A 176 -4.52 -15.15 22.83
C ASN A 176 -3.13 -14.50 22.92
N GLU A 177 -3.03 -13.19 22.80
CA GLU A 177 -1.78 -12.39 22.87
C GLU A 177 -0.67 -12.89 21.91
N ILE A 178 -1.07 -13.46 20.76
CA ILE A 178 -0.13 -13.96 19.76
C ILE A 178 0.39 -12.78 18.93
N LYS A 179 1.60 -12.31 19.22
CA LYS A 179 2.24 -11.16 18.57
C LYS A 179 3.09 -11.51 17.34
N ILE A 180 2.87 -12.66 16.72
CA ILE A 180 3.60 -13.08 15.51
C ILE A 180 3.21 -12.23 14.31
N PRO A 181 4.16 -11.78 13.47
CA PRO A 181 3.85 -11.06 12.24
C PRO A 181 3.04 -11.92 11.27
N VAL A 182 2.15 -11.26 10.52
CA VAL A 182 1.25 -11.90 9.55
C VAL A 182 1.42 -11.29 8.17
N VAL A 183 1.66 -12.14 7.17
CA VAL A 183 1.59 -11.79 5.75
C VAL A 183 0.25 -12.23 5.19
N LEU A 184 -0.44 -11.33 4.52
CA LEU A 184 -1.70 -11.60 3.83
C LEU A 184 -1.39 -12.11 2.43
N LYS A 185 -1.84 -13.32 2.09
CA LYS A 185 -1.59 -13.95 0.80
C LYS A 185 -2.88 -14.11 0.01
N GLY A 186 -2.98 -13.47 -1.15
CA GLY A 186 -4.11 -13.61 -2.08
C GLY A 186 -3.73 -14.42 -3.31
N ASN A 187 -4.59 -15.37 -3.72
CA ASN A 187 -4.45 -16.15 -4.93
C ASN A 187 -5.57 -15.78 -5.90
N TYR A 188 -5.24 -15.09 -7.00
CA TYR A 188 -6.20 -14.60 -7.96
C TYR A 188 -5.99 -15.28 -9.31
N ARG A 189 -7.05 -15.86 -9.87
CA ARG A 189 -7.00 -16.68 -11.10
C ARG A 189 -7.69 -16.02 -12.30
N SER A 190 -7.98 -14.72 -12.21
CA SER A 190 -8.56 -14.01 -13.35
C SER A 190 -7.49 -13.75 -14.42
N SER A 191 -7.88 -13.88 -15.69
CA SER A 191 -7.10 -13.43 -16.84
C SER A 191 -7.26 -11.93 -17.12
N ASP A 192 -8.07 -11.22 -16.33
CA ASP A 192 -8.26 -9.79 -16.39
C ASP A 192 -7.52 -9.12 -15.22
N PHE A 193 -6.52 -8.31 -15.55
CA PHE A 193 -5.73 -7.59 -14.55
C PHE A 193 -6.54 -6.60 -13.73
N GLU A 194 -7.53 -5.93 -14.32
CA GLU A 194 -8.37 -4.96 -13.59
C GLU A 194 -9.20 -5.70 -12.53
N GLN A 195 -9.74 -6.87 -12.86
CA GLN A 195 -10.45 -7.70 -11.88
C GLN A 195 -9.52 -8.15 -10.75
N VAL A 196 -8.30 -8.60 -11.07
CA VAL A 196 -7.29 -8.94 -10.04
C VAL A 196 -6.98 -7.76 -9.15
N ALA A 197 -6.81 -6.58 -9.74
CA ALA A 197 -6.49 -5.36 -8.98
C ALA A 197 -7.63 -4.95 -8.04
N ILE A 198 -8.88 -5.07 -8.49
CA ILE A 198 -10.07 -4.79 -7.68
C ILE A 198 -10.16 -5.78 -6.53
N ASP A 199 -10.12 -7.07 -6.82
CA ASP A 199 -10.28 -8.13 -5.82
C ASP A 199 -9.16 -8.05 -4.76
N ALA A 200 -7.91 -7.93 -5.19
CA ALA A 200 -6.77 -7.79 -4.28
C ALA A 200 -6.84 -6.51 -3.42
N SER A 201 -7.30 -5.40 -4.00
CA SER A 201 -7.48 -4.15 -3.26
C SER A 201 -8.58 -4.24 -2.22
N ILE A 202 -9.69 -4.91 -2.52
CA ILE A 202 -10.78 -5.14 -1.56
C ILE A 202 -10.31 -6.08 -0.45
N ASP A 203 -9.76 -7.22 -0.80
CA ASP A 203 -9.41 -8.27 0.16
C ASP A 203 -8.27 -7.83 1.08
N LEU A 204 -7.13 -7.45 0.50
CA LEU A 204 -5.91 -7.08 1.26
C LEU A 204 -6.02 -5.66 1.82
N GLY A 205 -6.51 -4.72 1.02
CA GLY A 205 -6.60 -3.32 1.40
C GLY A 205 -7.53 -3.09 2.58
N SER A 206 -8.70 -3.75 2.63
CA SER A 206 -9.63 -3.63 3.74
C SER A 206 -9.02 -4.10 5.07
N LEU A 207 -8.23 -5.16 5.07
CA LEU A 207 -7.55 -5.68 6.27
C LEU A 207 -6.41 -4.76 6.72
N LEU A 208 -5.63 -4.26 5.77
CA LEU A 208 -4.54 -3.30 6.04
C LEU A 208 -5.08 -2.00 6.64
N LEU A 209 -6.23 -1.50 6.17
CA LEU A 209 -6.92 -0.34 6.72
C LEU A 209 -7.37 -0.55 8.17
N GLU A 210 -7.65 -1.77 8.59
CA GLU A 210 -7.97 -2.12 9.97
C GLU A 210 -6.72 -2.42 10.82
N GLY A 211 -5.50 -2.12 10.30
CA GLY A 211 -4.25 -2.36 11.00
C GLY A 211 -3.81 -3.82 11.04
N MET A 212 -4.46 -4.68 10.25
CA MET A 212 -4.17 -6.11 10.16
C MET A 212 -3.17 -6.40 9.05
N GLY A 213 -2.20 -7.26 9.35
CA GLY A 213 -1.17 -7.66 8.38
C GLY A 213 0.12 -6.84 8.45
N ASN A 214 1.24 -7.54 8.30
CA ASN A 214 2.60 -7.02 8.28
C ASN A 214 3.27 -7.21 6.92
N GLY A 215 2.51 -7.66 5.91
CA GLY A 215 2.96 -7.83 4.55
C GLY A 215 1.87 -8.32 3.63
N VAL A 216 2.13 -8.20 2.33
CA VAL A 216 1.25 -8.66 1.25
C VAL A 216 2.01 -9.59 0.32
N TRP A 217 1.30 -10.60 -0.17
CA TRP A 217 1.77 -11.55 -1.16
C TRP A 217 0.64 -11.85 -2.14
N ILE A 218 0.74 -11.35 -3.35
CA ILE A 218 -0.25 -11.58 -4.40
C ILE A 218 0.31 -12.64 -5.36
N GLU A 219 -0.42 -13.74 -5.55
CA GLU A 219 -0.11 -14.75 -6.54
C GLU A 219 -1.14 -14.75 -7.65
N THR A 220 -0.66 -14.81 -8.90
CA THR A 220 -1.45 -14.94 -10.12
C THR A 220 -0.75 -15.91 -11.06
N GLU A 221 -1.47 -16.43 -12.06
CA GLU A 221 -0.88 -17.24 -13.14
C GLU A 221 -0.29 -16.36 -14.26
N GLU A 222 -0.77 -15.12 -14.35
CA GLU A 222 -0.39 -14.10 -15.33
C GLU A 222 -0.01 -12.79 -14.62
N PHE A 223 0.45 -11.76 -15.36
CA PHE A 223 0.69 -10.40 -14.90
C PHE A 223 1.86 -10.18 -13.92
N ASP A 224 2.84 -11.05 -13.91
CA ASP A 224 3.96 -11.04 -12.96
C ASP A 224 4.57 -9.64 -12.73
N ASP A 225 4.82 -8.87 -13.80
CA ASP A 225 5.46 -7.55 -13.70
C ASP A 225 4.54 -6.51 -13.02
N LYS A 226 3.22 -6.56 -13.31
CA LYS A 226 2.23 -5.63 -12.78
C LYS A 226 1.86 -5.93 -11.33
N ILE A 227 1.95 -7.19 -10.89
CA ILE A 227 1.56 -7.62 -9.55
C ILE A 227 2.46 -7.03 -8.47
N ASN A 228 3.75 -6.88 -8.74
CA ASN A 228 4.65 -6.24 -7.80
C ASN A 228 4.27 -4.77 -7.57
N GLU A 229 4.00 -4.03 -8.65
CA GLU A 229 3.54 -2.65 -8.57
C GLU A 229 2.19 -2.55 -7.84
N LEU A 230 1.22 -3.42 -8.16
CA LEU A 230 -0.07 -3.49 -7.48
C LEU A 230 0.09 -3.68 -5.97
N SER A 231 0.98 -4.57 -5.54
CA SER A 231 1.27 -4.80 -4.12
C SER A 231 1.73 -3.52 -3.42
N PHE A 232 2.65 -2.78 -4.03
CA PHE A 232 3.10 -1.49 -3.50
C PHE A 232 1.98 -0.43 -3.53
N LEU A 233 1.16 -0.38 -4.58
CA LEU A 233 0.04 0.56 -4.68
C LEU A 233 -1.03 0.31 -3.60
N ILE A 234 -1.34 -0.94 -3.29
CA ILE A 234 -2.25 -1.29 -2.19
C ILE A 234 -1.70 -0.75 -0.86
N LEU A 235 -0.40 -0.94 -0.58
CA LEU A 235 0.23 -0.43 0.63
C LEU A 235 0.27 1.11 0.67
N GLN A 236 0.53 1.78 -0.45
CA GLN A 236 0.50 3.24 -0.56
C GLN A 236 -0.90 3.79 -0.31
N ASN A 237 -1.92 3.22 -0.97
CA ASN A 237 -3.30 3.69 -0.89
C ASN A 237 -3.93 3.45 0.49
N THR A 238 -3.53 2.38 1.18
CA THR A 238 -3.90 2.13 2.58
C THR A 238 -3.04 2.91 3.58
N ARG A 239 -2.07 3.72 3.12
CA ARG A 239 -1.13 4.49 3.94
C ARG A 239 -0.32 3.66 4.94
N THR A 240 -0.25 2.35 4.74
CA THR A 240 0.53 1.45 5.60
C THR A 240 2.02 1.44 5.25
N ARG A 241 2.36 1.77 3.98
CA ARG A 241 3.73 1.97 3.53
C ARG A 241 3.78 3.01 2.42
N ILE A 242 4.51 4.09 2.63
CA ILE A 242 4.70 5.14 1.63
C ILE A 242 6.01 4.88 0.88
N PHE A 243 5.96 4.77 -0.44
CA PHE A 243 7.12 4.47 -1.27
C PHE A 243 7.37 5.49 -2.39
N LYS A 244 6.40 6.34 -2.71
CA LYS A 244 6.48 7.42 -3.68
C LYS A 244 5.81 8.68 -3.16
N THR A 245 5.89 9.77 -3.92
CA THR A 245 5.14 11.00 -3.68
C THR A 245 3.63 10.73 -3.76
N ASP A 246 2.86 11.29 -2.86
CA ASP A 246 1.40 11.26 -2.87
C ASP A 246 0.86 12.51 -3.58
N TYR A 247 -0.14 12.35 -4.45
CA TYR A 247 -0.69 13.46 -5.22
C TYR A 247 -2.18 13.62 -4.96
N ILE A 248 -2.58 14.86 -4.68
CA ILE A 248 -3.98 15.25 -4.50
C ILE A 248 -4.33 16.17 -5.66
N SER A 249 -5.27 15.77 -6.50
CA SER A 249 -5.71 16.59 -7.63
C SER A 249 -7.23 16.77 -7.58
N CYS A 250 -7.71 17.97 -7.86
CA CYS A 250 -9.15 18.18 -7.97
C CYS A 250 -9.70 17.54 -9.26
N PRO A 251 -11.01 17.19 -9.31
CA PRO A 251 -11.61 16.53 -10.46
C PRO A 251 -11.78 17.43 -11.69
N SER A 252 -11.28 18.65 -11.67
CA SER A 252 -11.50 19.69 -12.68
C SER A 252 -12.97 20.16 -12.75
N CYS A 253 -13.17 21.39 -13.07
CA CYS A 253 -14.50 21.99 -13.28
C CYS A 253 -14.36 23.23 -14.18
N GLY A 254 -15.48 23.88 -14.55
CA GLY A 254 -15.46 25.10 -15.37
C GLY A 254 -14.67 26.28 -14.79
N ARG A 255 -14.18 26.20 -13.56
CA ARG A 255 -13.33 27.20 -12.89
C ARG A 255 -11.83 26.91 -13.03
N THR A 256 -11.46 25.76 -13.58
CA THR A 256 -10.06 25.37 -13.80
C THR A 256 -9.42 26.35 -14.79
N LYS A 257 -8.22 26.85 -14.45
CA LYS A 257 -7.55 27.96 -15.15
C LYS A 257 -6.35 27.53 -16.02
N PHE A 258 -6.11 26.23 -16.12
CA PHE A 258 -5.00 25.62 -16.88
C PHE A 258 -5.36 24.16 -17.20
N ASP A 259 -4.59 23.51 -18.06
CA ASP A 259 -4.72 22.07 -18.28
C ASP A 259 -4.25 21.30 -17.05
N LEU A 260 -5.22 20.77 -16.29
CA LEU A 260 -4.98 20.11 -15.02
C LEU A 260 -4.30 18.74 -15.22
N GLN A 261 -4.66 18.01 -16.28
CA GLN A 261 -4.11 16.68 -16.53
C GLN A 261 -2.64 16.78 -16.95
N ASP A 262 -2.33 17.60 -17.93
CA ASP A 262 -0.95 17.79 -18.40
C ASP A 262 -0.06 18.35 -17.30
N THR A 263 -0.57 19.33 -16.53
CA THR A 263 0.17 19.90 -15.40
C THR A 263 0.42 18.86 -14.30
N THR A 264 -0.57 18.06 -13.95
CA THR A 264 -0.41 16.99 -12.96
C THR A 264 0.60 15.95 -13.42
N ALA A 265 0.55 15.55 -14.71
CA ALA A 265 1.52 14.64 -15.29
C ALA A 265 2.96 15.21 -15.24
N LEU A 266 3.10 16.50 -15.53
CA LEU A 266 4.38 17.20 -15.49
C LEU A 266 4.93 17.29 -14.06
N VAL A 267 4.10 17.67 -13.10
CA VAL A 267 4.48 17.69 -11.68
C VAL A 267 4.91 16.30 -11.23
N LYS A 268 4.12 15.25 -11.52
CA LYS A 268 4.46 13.84 -11.22
C LYS A 268 5.82 13.45 -11.81
N LYS A 269 6.07 13.80 -13.08
CA LYS A 269 7.33 13.46 -13.76
C LYS A 269 8.57 13.95 -13.01
N TYR A 270 8.51 15.15 -12.43
CA TYR A 270 9.66 15.74 -11.75
C TYR A 270 9.75 15.46 -10.26
N THR A 271 8.67 15.05 -9.61
CA THR A 271 8.60 14.94 -8.16
C THR A 271 8.29 13.51 -7.65
N ASN A 272 8.06 12.54 -8.54
CA ASN A 272 7.65 11.17 -8.18
C ASN A 272 8.62 10.44 -7.23
N HIS A 273 9.89 10.83 -7.22
CA HIS A 273 10.94 10.25 -6.38
C HIS A 273 10.96 10.79 -4.93
N LEU A 274 10.18 11.83 -4.63
CA LEU A 274 10.14 12.49 -3.33
C LEU A 274 9.24 11.71 -2.36
N LYS A 275 9.77 10.60 -1.82
CA LYS A 275 9.00 9.69 -0.95
C LYS A 275 8.47 10.40 0.29
N GLY A 276 7.18 10.23 0.53
CA GLY A 276 6.52 10.75 1.72
C GLY A 276 5.94 12.14 1.57
N LEU A 277 6.34 12.92 0.54
CA LEU A 277 5.72 14.21 0.28
C LEU A 277 4.33 14.04 -0.33
N LYS A 278 3.43 14.95 0.05
CA LYS A 278 2.10 15.10 -0.53
C LYS A 278 2.05 16.40 -1.32
N ILE A 279 1.84 16.30 -2.62
CA ILE A 279 1.78 17.46 -3.51
C ILE A 279 0.37 17.57 -4.08
N SER A 280 -0.26 18.73 -3.92
CA SER A 280 -1.57 19.00 -4.49
C SER A 280 -1.49 19.82 -5.77
N VAL A 281 -2.35 19.49 -6.75
CA VAL A 281 -2.53 20.24 -8.00
C VAL A 281 -4.01 20.60 -8.11
N MET A 282 -4.34 21.88 -7.86
CA MET A 282 -5.70 22.38 -7.78
C MET A 282 -6.01 23.36 -8.89
N GLY A 283 -7.07 23.11 -9.64
CA GLY A 283 -7.44 23.89 -10.81
C GLY A 283 -7.87 25.33 -10.50
N CYS A 284 -8.34 25.62 -9.28
CA CYS A 284 -8.75 26.97 -8.89
C CYS A 284 -8.60 27.24 -7.40
N ILE A 285 -8.52 28.53 -7.04
CA ILE A 285 -8.39 28.99 -5.64
C ILE A 285 -9.67 28.82 -4.80
N VAL A 286 -10.82 28.56 -5.42
CA VAL A 286 -12.10 28.55 -4.68
C VAL A 286 -12.18 27.41 -3.69
N ASN A 287 -11.94 26.19 -4.14
CA ASN A 287 -11.95 24.98 -3.29
C ASN A 287 -10.54 24.48 -2.98
N GLY A 288 -9.56 24.85 -3.83
CA GLY A 288 -8.19 24.35 -3.75
C GLY A 288 -7.58 24.39 -2.35
N PRO A 289 -7.57 25.55 -1.66
CA PRO A 289 -6.97 25.65 -0.33
C PRO A 289 -7.63 24.73 0.72
N GLY A 290 -8.92 24.42 0.59
CA GLY A 290 -9.62 23.48 1.46
C GLY A 290 -9.31 22.02 1.13
N GLU A 291 -9.33 21.68 -0.15
CA GLU A 291 -9.07 20.32 -0.64
C GLU A 291 -7.61 19.87 -0.49
N MET A 292 -6.68 20.84 -0.45
CA MET A 292 -5.25 20.58 -0.25
C MET A 292 -4.79 20.67 1.21
N ALA A 293 -5.70 20.75 2.17
CA ALA A 293 -5.37 21.03 3.58
C ALA A 293 -4.32 20.10 4.20
N ASP A 294 -4.22 18.87 3.68
CA ASP A 294 -3.25 17.85 4.13
C ASP A 294 -2.02 17.71 3.21
N ALA A 295 -1.91 18.57 2.18
CA ALA A 295 -0.75 18.55 1.29
C ALA A 295 0.42 19.33 1.91
N ASP A 296 1.64 18.84 1.69
CA ASP A 296 2.86 19.56 2.08
C ASP A 296 3.12 20.74 1.15
N TYR A 297 2.82 20.56 -0.14
CA TYR A 297 2.95 21.58 -1.17
C TYR A 297 1.71 21.65 -2.05
N GLY A 298 1.32 22.88 -2.43
CA GLY A 298 0.15 23.14 -3.26
C GLY A 298 0.47 23.95 -4.51
N TYR A 299 0.03 23.46 -5.65
CA TYR A 299 0.02 24.16 -6.94
C TYR A 299 -1.43 24.52 -7.27
N VAL A 300 -1.79 25.80 -7.23
CA VAL A 300 -3.19 26.25 -7.27
C VAL A 300 -3.40 27.29 -8.35
N GLY A 301 -4.36 27.07 -9.25
CA GLY A 301 -4.78 28.05 -10.25
C GLY A 301 -5.43 29.26 -9.57
N SER A 302 -4.87 30.46 -9.76
CA SER A 302 -5.36 31.70 -9.15
C SER A 302 -5.90 32.70 -10.18
N GLY A 303 -5.66 32.48 -11.47
CA GLY A 303 -6.14 33.26 -12.60
C GLY A 303 -5.81 32.59 -13.92
N ASP A 304 -6.24 33.13 -15.02
CA ASP A 304 -5.95 32.57 -16.37
C ASP A 304 -4.44 32.56 -16.62
N GLY A 305 -3.86 31.36 -16.69
CA GLY A 305 -2.41 31.16 -16.83
C GLY A 305 -1.58 31.62 -15.63
N ILE A 306 -2.20 31.85 -14.47
CA ILE A 306 -1.56 32.33 -13.26
C ILE A 306 -1.74 31.32 -12.13
N ILE A 307 -0.64 31.00 -11.46
CA ILE A 307 -0.56 30.00 -10.40
C ILE A 307 -0.11 30.64 -9.08
N SER A 308 -0.58 30.09 -7.99
CA SER A 308 -0.08 30.37 -6.66
C SER A 308 0.46 29.09 -6.01
N LEU A 309 1.58 29.20 -5.31
CA LEU A 309 2.21 28.06 -4.60
C LEU A 309 2.04 28.20 -3.11
N TYR A 310 1.77 27.06 -2.49
CA TYR A 310 1.54 26.93 -1.06
C TYR A 310 2.53 25.95 -0.43
N LYS A 311 2.86 26.19 0.84
CA LYS A 311 3.49 25.21 1.74
C LYS A 311 2.50 24.90 2.86
N GLY A 312 1.99 23.67 2.90
CA GLY A 312 0.84 23.36 3.73
C GLY A 312 -0.35 24.28 3.40
N LYS A 313 -0.82 25.00 4.39
CA LYS A 313 -1.92 25.98 4.23
C LYS A 313 -1.44 27.42 3.94
N GLU A 314 -0.16 27.65 3.98
CA GLU A 314 0.42 28.97 3.82
C GLU A 314 0.70 29.29 2.35
N LEU A 315 0.24 30.43 1.90
CA LEU A 315 0.49 30.94 0.56
C LEU A 315 1.89 31.59 0.49
N VAL A 316 2.82 30.93 -0.21
CA VAL A 316 4.23 31.36 -0.29
C VAL A 316 4.52 32.23 -1.48
N LYS A 317 4.04 31.85 -2.67
CA LYS A 317 4.30 32.61 -3.92
C LYS A 317 2.99 32.85 -4.68
N ARG A 318 2.83 34.05 -5.22
CA ARG A 318 1.64 34.49 -5.98
C ARG A 318 2.02 34.90 -7.39
N ASN A 319 1.02 34.91 -8.27
CA ASN A 319 1.12 35.50 -9.62
C ASN A 319 2.24 34.88 -10.47
N ILE A 320 2.46 33.59 -10.36
CA ILE A 320 3.46 32.88 -11.14
C ILE A 320 2.85 32.50 -12.49
N PRO A 321 3.48 32.83 -13.62
CA PRO A 321 3.03 32.36 -14.94
C PRO A 321 3.07 30.82 -14.98
N SER A 322 2.01 30.18 -15.48
CA SER A 322 1.89 28.70 -15.48
C SER A 322 3.09 27.97 -16.10
N LYS A 323 3.70 28.59 -17.13
CA LYS A 323 4.91 28.05 -17.79
C LYS A 323 6.13 27.89 -16.88
N ASN A 324 6.22 28.68 -15.81
CA ASN A 324 7.34 28.66 -14.85
C ASN A 324 6.96 27.99 -13.53
N ALA A 325 5.68 27.69 -13.33
CA ALA A 325 5.16 27.36 -12.00
C ALA A 325 5.61 25.98 -11.51
N VAL A 326 5.93 25.04 -12.39
CA VAL A 326 6.49 23.72 -12.00
C VAL A 326 7.93 23.88 -11.51
N ASP A 327 8.76 24.69 -12.20
CA ASP A 327 10.11 24.98 -11.77
C ASP A 327 10.12 25.72 -10.42
N GLU A 328 9.21 26.68 -10.25
CA GLU A 328 9.04 27.39 -8.99
C GLU A 328 8.57 26.49 -7.83
N LEU A 329 7.73 25.48 -8.12
CA LEU A 329 7.36 24.46 -7.15
C LEU A 329 8.58 23.63 -6.74
N ILE A 330 9.41 23.21 -7.69
CA ILE A 330 10.65 22.47 -7.43
C ILE A 330 11.60 23.32 -6.58
N HIS A 331 11.77 24.61 -6.89
CA HIS A 331 12.56 25.53 -6.07
C HIS A 331 12.00 25.65 -4.67
N LEU A 332 10.67 25.80 -4.53
CA LEU A 332 10.04 25.87 -3.21
C LEU A 332 10.30 24.61 -2.37
N ILE A 333 10.26 23.41 -2.98
CA ILE A 333 10.56 22.15 -2.31
C ILE A 333 12.05 22.11 -1.89
N LYS A 334 12.97 22.56 -2.74
CA LYS A 334 14.40 22.66 -2.46
C LYS A 334 14.71 23.65 -1.34
N ASP A 335 14.10 24.82 -1.36
CA ASP A 335 14.29 25.88 -0.36
C ASP A 335 13.83 25.46 1.05
N ASN A 336 13.05 24.38 1.13
CA ASN A 336 12.56 23.83 2.40
C ASN A 336 13.25 22.51 2.81
N ASP A 337 14.36 22.13 2.17
CA ASP A 337 15.15 20.93 2.44
C ASP A 337 14.37 19.61 2.23
N ASP A 338 13.24 19.64 1.54
CA ASP A 338 12.39 18.47 1.27
C ASP A 338 12.73 17.81 -0.09
N TRP A 339 13.74 18.34 -0.79
CA TRP A 339 14.18 17.78 -2.07
C TRP A 339 15.26 16.71 -1.85
N VAL A 340 15.09 15.59 -2.54
CA VAL A 340 16.11 14.54 -2.66
C VAL A 340 16.38 14.34 -4.14
N ASP A 341 17.64 14.30 -4.56
CA ASP A 341 17.96 14.06 -5.97
C ASP A 341 17.52 12.67 -6.40
N PRO A 342 16.96 12.52 -7.62
CA PRO A 342 16.57 11.21 -8.13
C PRO A 342 17.80 10.30 -8.20
N LYS A 343 17.67 9.08 -7.70
CA LYS A 343 18.69 8.05 -7.87
C LYS A 343 18.71 7.59 -9.33
N ASN A 344 19.83 7.77 -10.00
CA ASN A 344 20.08 7.22 -11.35
C ASN A 344 20.00 5.70 -11.36
#